data_84c16022f2a896844862c59739864ff8
#
_entry.id   84c16022f2a896844862c59739864ff8
#
_cell.length_a   1.000
_cell.length_b   1.000
_cell.length_c   1.000
_cell.angle_alpha   90.00
_cell.angle_beta   90.00
_cell.angle_gamma   90.00
#
_symmetry.space_group_name_H-M   'P 1'
#
loop_
_entity.id
_entity.type
_entity.pdbx_description
1 polymer ?
#
loop_
_entity_poly.entity_id
_entity_poly.type
_entity_poly.pdbx_seq_one_letter_code
_entity_poly.pdbx_strand_id
1 'polypeptide(L)'
;MFYPVTLTKDDNGTILVTFPDVPEAVTFGDTPEEALAQAQDALLTIFDAFMKDRRDIPSPSPAAGTGVMLPALESTKIALYQAMRASKVNKSQLAKRLDWHLPQVDRVLNVRHGSQLDQIEAALAAVGKRLVVDTADLEPVTVTVRGSAISTGRRVRVRRQAPVHSRRLARAGEKSRNHAGAGRSSALRKIAAKKR
;
A
#
# COMPACT_ATOMS: atom_id res chain seq x y z
N MET A 1 -1.49 0.53 10.04
CA MET A 1 -0.45 0.58 11.10
C MET A 1 0.11 1.98 11.16
N PHE A 2 0.21 2.55 12.37
CA PHE A 2 0.75 3.89 12.60
C PHE A 2 2.10 3.78 13.31
N TYR A 3 3.14 4.38 12.78
CA TYR A 3 4.47 4.42 13.39
C TYR A 3 4.80 5.85 13.81
N PRO A 4 5.15 6.08 15.09
CA PRO A 4 5.57 7.39 15.56
C PRO A 4 6.89 7.79 14.92
N VAL A 5 7.05 9.10 14.66
CA VAL A 5 8.29 9.67 14.13
C VAL A 5 8.74 10.84 14.96
N THR A 6 10.04 11.11 14.94
CA THR A 6 10.64 12.33 15.43
C THR A 6 11.11 13.15 14.23
N LEU A 7 10.66 14.40 14.15
CA LEU A 7 11.13 15.36 13.16
C LEU A 7 12.10 16.31 13.85
N THR A 8 13.28 16.44 13.29
CA THR A 8 14.33 17.34 13.79
C THR A 8 14.78 18.25 12.66
N LYS A 9 14.78 19.56 12.89
CA LYS A 9 15.33 20.48 11.91
C LYS A 9 16.86 20.41 11.95
N ASP A 10 17.45 20.19 10.80
CA ASP A 10 18.90 20.14 10.61
C ASP A 10 19.47 21.54 10.34
N ASP A 11 20.77 21.71 10.50
CA ASP A 11 21.48 23.00 10.34
C ASP A 11 21.40 23.52 8.90
N ASN A 12 21.29 22.64 7.93
CA ASN A 12 21.10 22.97 6.51
C ASN A 12 19.66 23.40 6.14
N GLY A 13 18.75 23.37 7.12
CA GLY A 13 17.35 23.74 6.96
C GLY A 13 16.41 22.61 6.57
N THR A 14 16.91 21.42 6.28
CA THR A 14 16.09 20.22 6.02
C THR A 14 15.49 19.67 7.32
N ILE A 15 14.49 18.82 7.17
CA ILE A 15 13.81 18.15 8.28
C ILE A 15 14.16 16.66 8.23
N LEU A 16 14.95 16.23 9.21
CA LEU A 16 15.30 14.84 9.42
C LEU A 16 14.12 14.10 10.08
N VAL A 17 13.80 12.93 9.58
CA VAL A 17 12.79 12.02 10.15
C VAL A 17 13.46 10.75 10.62
N THR A 18 13.22 10.40 11.86
CA THR A 18 13.67 9.16 12.47
C THR A 18 12.49 8.42 13.10
N PHE A 19 12.59 7.09 13.14
CA PHE A 19 11.58 6.22 13.72
C PHE A 19 12.13 5.60 15.01
N PRO A 20 11.57 5.91 16.19
CA PRO A 20 12.02 5.30 17.45
C PRO A 20 11.91 3.77 17.45
N ASP A 21 10.87 3.23 16.79
CA ASP A 21 10.62 1.79 16.73
C ASP A 21 11.41 1.07 15.63
N VAL A 22 11.94 1.83 14.64
CA VAL A 22 12.67 1.30 13.48
C VAL A 22 13.88 2.20 13.20
N PRO A 23 14.94 2.12 14.02
CA PRO A 23 16.09 3.03 13.92
C PRO A 23 16.80 3.02 12.57
N GLU A 24 16.67 1.93 11.81
CA GLU A 24 17.24 1.81 10.45
C GLU A 24 16.51 2.68 9.41
N ALA A 25 15.26 3.06 9.70
CA ALA A 25 14.48 3.91 8.83
C ALA A 25 14.77 5.38 9.14
N VAL A 26 15.53 6.03 8.25
CA VAL A 26 15.88 7.45 8.34
C VAL A 26 15.65 8.09 6.99
N THR A 27 15.08 9.28 6.98
CA THR A 27 14.90 10.07 5.77
C THR A 27 14.87 11.58 6.11
N PHE A 28 14.77 12.41 5.10
CA PHE A 28 14.69 13.86 5.26
C PHE A 28 13.79 14.45 4.17
N GLY A 29 13.42 15.71 4.33
CA GLY A 29 12.70 16.49 3.32
C GLY A 29 12.89 17.99 3.57
N ASP A 30 12.59 18.80 2.58
CA ASP A 30 12.73 20.26 2.68
C ASP A 30 11.55 20.88 3.46
N THR A 31 10.41 20.18 3.47
CA THR A 31 9.23 20.56 4.26
C THR A 31 8.75 19.42 5.15
N PRO A 32 7.99 19.69 6.22
CA PRO A 32 7.43 18.63 7.06
C PRO A 32 6.56 17.65 6.30
N GLU A 33 5.79 18.13 5.31
CA GLU A 33 4.90 17.33 4.49
C GLU A 33 5.68 16.38 3.59
N GLU A 34 6.73 16.89 2.95
CA GLU A 34 7.61 16.10 2.10
C GLU A 34 8.37 15.07 2.93
N ALA A 35 8.93 15.50 4.07
CA ALA A 35 9.64 14.62 4.99
C ALA A 35 8.76 13.45 5.46
N LEU A 36 7.48 13.69 5.79
CA LEU A 36 6.53 12.65 6.16
C LEU A 36 6.13 11.75 4.99
N ALA A 37 6.00 12.30 3.79
CA ALA A 37 5.73 11.50 2.59
C ALA A 37 6.90 10.55 2.28
N GLN A 38 8.14 11.05 2.38
CA GLN A 38 9.34 10.24 2.20
C GLN A 38 9.53 9.23 3.34
N ALA A 39 9.12 9.57 4.56
CA ALA A 39 9.17 8.67 5.71
C ALA A 39 8.32 7.42 5.51
N GLN A 40 7.16 7.55 4.87
CA GLN A 40 6.34 6.38 4.53
C GLN A 40 7.06 5.43 3.58
N ASP A 41 7.72 5.96 2.55
CA ASP A 41 8.45 5.15 1.57
C ASP A 41 9.71 4.51 2.17
N ALA A 42 10.45 5.26 2.97
CA ALA A 42 11.62 4.76 3.70
C ALA A 42 11.25 3.59 4.62
N LEU A 43 10.16 3.73 5.40
CA LEU A 43 9.68 2.66 6.28
C LEU A 43 9.29 1.40 5.51
N LEU A 44 8.57 1.54 4.40
CA LEU A 44 8.21 0.40 3.54
C LEU A 44 9.43 -0.26 2.92
N THR A 45 10.46 0.51 2.58
CA THR A 45 11.73 -0.01 2.04
C THR A 45 12.45 -0.87 3.08
N ILE A 46 12.52 -0.40 4.32
CA ILE A 46 13.14 -1.16 5.42
C ILE A 46 12.33 -2.43 5.72
N PHE A 47 11.01 -2.36 5.73
CA PHE A 47 10.19 -3.55 5.97
C PHE A 47 10.30 -4.58 4.84
N ASP A 48 10.41 -4.14 3.59
CA ASP A 48 10.68 -5.06 2.47
C ASP A 48 12.03 -5.78 2.66
N ALA A 49 13.07 -5.06 3.12
CA ALA A 49 14.35 -5.65 3.46
C ALA A 49 14.24 -6.65 4.63
N PHE A 50 13.55 -6.29 5.73
CA PHE A 50 13.34 -7.19 6.85
C PHE A 50 12.61 -8.47 6.44
N MET A 51 11.60 -8.37 5.57
CA MET A 51 10.86 -9.53 5.07
C MET A 51 11.73 -10.43 4.19
N LYS A 52 12.61 -9.87 3.37
CA LYS A 52 13.59 -10.61 2.55
C LYS A 52 14.61 -11.34 3.42
N ASP A 53 15.12 -10.66 4.44
CA ASP A 53 16.11 -11.17 5.38
C ASP A 53 15.51 -12.06 6.48
N ARG A 54 14.19 -12.26 6.44
CA ARG A 54 13.44 -13.03 7.44
C ARG A 54 13.60 -12.48 8.87
N ARG A 55 13.79 -11.18 8.99
CA ARG A 55 13.84 -10.47 10.27
C ARG A 55 12.41 -10.18 10.77
N ASP A 56 12.27 -10.01 12.07
CA ASP A 56 11.00 -9.58 12.66
C ASP A 56 10.78 -8.09 12.41
N ILE A 57 9.55 -7.74 12.07
CA ILE A 57 9.14 -6.34 11.93
C ILE A 57 8.68 -5.86 13.30
N PRO A 58 9.29 -4.81 13.86
CA PRO A 58 8.90 -4.25 15.14
C PRO A 58 7.43 -3.80 15.13
N SER A 59 6.72 -4.06 16.22
CA SER A 59 5.38 -3.49 16.40
C SER A 59 5.49 -2.01 16.72
N PRO A 60 4.58 -1.17 16.20
CA PRO A 60 4.60 0.25 16.54
C PRO A 60 4.29 0.46 18.01
N SER A 61 4.97 1.40 18.62
CA SER A 61 4.63 1.92 19.95
C SER A 61 3.24 2.58 19.95
N PRO A 62 2.60 2.70 21.13
CA PRO A 62 1.33 3.41 21.22
C PRO A 62 1.41 4.78 20.56
N ALA A 63 0.41 5.09 19.74
CA ALA A 63 0.37 6.33 18.98
C ALA A 63 0.39 7.54 19.90
N ALA A 64 1.44 8.35 19.80
CA ALA A 64 1.57 9.62 20.49
C ALA A 64 2.27 10.62 19.57
N GLY A 65 1.61 11.74 19.27
CA GLY A 65 2.18 12.80 18.47
C GLY A 65 2.23 12.55 16.97
N THR A 66 3.29 13.02 16.33
CA THR A 66 3.48 12.91 14.88
C THR A 66 3.92 11.52 14.48
N GLY A 67 3.36 10.99 13.40
CA GLY A 67 3.72 9.68 12.89
C GLY A 67 3.28 9.45 11.46
N VAL A 68 3.63 8.29 10.95
CA VAL A 68 3.32 7.85 9.60
C VAL A 68 2.30 6.73 9.64
N MET A 69 1.19 6.92 8.93
CA MET A 69 0.21 5.88 8.71
C MET A 69 0.55 5.11 7.45
N LEU A 70 0.85 3.82 7.59
CA LEU A 70 1.02 2.95 6.43
C LEU A 70 -0.32 2.73 5.73
N PRO A 71 -0.34 2.67 4.39
CA PRO A 71 -1.56 2.36 3.65
C PRO A 71 -2.12 0.98 4.05
N ALA A 72 -3.42 0.79 3.84
CA ALA A 72 -4.12 -0.40 4.32
C ALA A 72 -3.59 -1.70 3.71
N LEU A 73 -3.28 -1.68 2.41
CA LEU A 73 -2.79 -2.87 1.70
C LEU A 73 -1.43 -3.32 2.25
N GLU A 74 -0.49 -2.40 2.39
CA GLU A 74 0.85 -2.66 2.91
C GLU A 74 0.78 -3.11 4.38
N SER A 75 -0.03 -2.43 5.20
CA SER A 75 -0.29 -2.81 6.59
C SER A 75 -0.80 -4.25 6.70
N THR A 76 -1.69 -4.65 5.80
CA THR A 76 -2.28 -5.99 5.81
C THR A 76 -1.24 -7.06 5.42
N LYS A 77 -0.36 -6.76 4.46
CA LYS A 77 0.74 -7.67 4.07
C LYS A 77 1.79 -7.83 5.17
N ILE A 78 2.11 -6.74 5.86
CA ILE A 78 3.00 -6.77 7.02
C ILE A 78 2.37 -7.63 8.13
N ALA A 79 1.08 -7.46 8.40
CA ALA A 79 0.36 -8.28 9.37
C ALA A 79 0.36 -9.76 8.99
N LEU A 80 0.19 -10.10 7.70
CA LEU A 80 0.31 -11.47 7.20
C LEU A 80 1.71 -12.03 7.47
N TYR A 81 2.77 -11.27 7.15
CA TYR A 81 4.13 -11.68 7.40
C TYR A 81 4.39 -11.94 8.90
N GLN A 82 3.97 -11.01 9.77
CA GLN A 82 4.08 -11.17 11.22
C GLN A 82 3.31 -12.40 11.72
N ALA A 83 2.10 -12.65 11.20
CA ALA A 83 1.31 -13.83 11.53
C ALA A 83 1.99 -15.14 11.09
N MET A 84 2.61 -15.18 9.93
CA MET A 84 3.41 -16.31 9.45
C MET A 84 4.60 -16.57 10.36
N ARG A 85 5.30 -15.52 10.77
CA ARG A 85 6.43 -15.60 11.70
C ARG A 85 6.00 -16.19 13.06
N ALA A 86 4.93 -15.64 13.63
CA ALA A 86 4.39 -16.08 14.91
C ALA A 86 3.91 -17.54 14.88
N SER A 87 3.31 -17.96 13.76
CA SER A 87 2.84 -19.36 13.57
C SER A 87 3.94 -20.30 13.08
N LYS A 88 5.16 -19.81 12.85
CA LYS A 88 6.28 -20.56 12.26
C LYS A 88 5.95 -21.19 10.90
N VAL A 89 5.07 -20.54 10.12
CA VAL A 89 4.67 -20.98 8.80
C VAL A 89 5.56 -20.30 7.75
N ASN A 90 6.23 -21.11 6.93
CA ASN A 90 7.04 -20.59 5.83
C ASN A 90 6.22 -20.48 4.53
N LYS A 91 6.80 -19.82 3.49
CA LYS A 91 6.16 -19.61 2.20
C LYS A 91 5.68 -20.90 1.53
N SER A 92 6.49 -21.98 1.59
CA SER A 92 6.14 -23.27 0.99
C SER A 92 4.97 -23.94 1.73
N GLN A 93 4.92 -23.80 3.05
CA GLN A 93 3.81 -24.31 3.84
C GLN A 93 2.53 -23.52 3.60
N LEU A 94 2.63 -22.18 3.46
CA LEU A 94 1.49 -21.35 3.13
C LEU A 94 0.96 -21.68 1.72
N ALA A 95 1.83 -21.82 0.73
CA ALA A 95 1.49 -22.23 -0.63
C ALA A 95 0.71 -23.56 -0.61
N LYS A 96 1.22 -24.55 0.14
CA LYS A 96 0.58 -25.87 0.28
C LYS A 96 -0.81 -25.79 0.93
N ARG A 97 -0.98 -24.94 1.96
CA ARG A 97 -2.28 -24.77 2.65
C ARG A 97 -3.36 -24.15 1.77
N LEU A 98 -2.94 -23.29 0.82
CA LEU A 98 -3.83 -22.54 -0.06
C LEU A 98 -3.97 -23.18 -1.45
N ASP A 99 -3.25 -24.27 -1.72
CA ASP A 99 -3.11 -24.85 -3.07
C ASP A 99 -2.64 -23.78 -4.08
N TRP A 100 -1.68 -22.98 -3.67
CA TRP A 100 -1.07 -21.93 -4.48
C TRP A 100 0.34 -22.29 -4.91
N HIS A 101 0.76 -21.68 -6.02
CA HIS A 101 2.17 -21.70 -6.41
C HIS A 101 2.98 -20.68 -5.62
N LEU A 102 4.28 -20.98 -5.38
CA LEU A 102 5.19 -20.07 -4.64
C LEU A 102 5.19 -18.62 -5.16
N PRO A 103 5.18 -18.36 -6.49
CA PRO A 103 5.11 -16.98 -6.98
C PRO A 103 3.85 -16.22 -6.56
N GLN A 104 2.73 -16.89 -6.30
CA GLN A 104 1.52 -16.24 -5.79
C GLN A 104 1.72 -15.79 -4.33
N VAL A 105 2.33 -16.64 -3.51
CA VAL A 105 2.69 -16.30 -2.13
C VAL A 105 3.71 -15.14 -2.11
N ASP A 106 4.70 -15.15 -2.98
CA ASP A 106 5.68 -14.07 -3.09
C ASP A 106 5.03 -12.72 -3.45
N ARG A 107 4.05 -12.72 -4.36
CA ARG A 107 3.31 -11.50 -4.72
C ARG A 107 2.48 -10.97 -3.55
N VAL A 108 1.78 -11.85 -2.83
CA VAL A 108 0.97 -11.46 -1.68
C VAL A 108 1.82 -10.90 -0.54
N LEU A 109 3.03 -11.41 -0.36
CA LEU A 109 3.98 -10.92 0.64
C LEU A 109 4.79 -9.69 0.19
N ASN A 110 4.83 -9.39 -1.10
CA ASN A 110 5.59 -8.25 -1.60
C ASN A 110 4.83 -6.94 -1.32
N VAL A 111 5.33 -6.11 -0.42
CA VAL A 111 4.71 -4.83 -0.03
C VAL A 111 4.61 -3.83 -1.18
N ARG A 112 5.43 -3.96 -2.22
CA ARG A 112 5.41 -3.09 -3.41
C ARG A 112 4.47 -3.58 -4.51
N HIS A 113 3.88 -4.78 -4.37
CA HIS A 113 3.00 -5.36 -5.38
C HIS A 113 1.53 -5.09 -5.05
N GLY A 114 0.74 -4.66 -6.04
CA GLY A 114 -0.72 -4.55 -5.92
C GLY A 114 -1.33 -5.95 -5.82
N SER A 115 -1.86 -6.33 -4.66
CA SER A 115 -2.55 -7.62 -4.44
C SER A 115 -4.03 -7.37 -4.19
N GLN A 116 -4.86 -8.35 -4.53
CA GLN A 116 -6.28 -8.31 -4.22
C GLN A 116 -6.48 -8.63 -2.73
N LEU A 117 -7.47 -8.00 -2.11
CA LEU A 117 -7.70 -8.14 -0.68
C LEU A 117 -8.15 -9.54 -0.30
N ASP A 118 -8.95 -10.20 -1.14
CA ASP A 118 -9.40 -11.58 -0.97
C ASP A 118 -8.25 -12.57 -0.87
N GLN A 119 -7.19 -12.37 -1.67
CA GLN A 119 -5.99 -13.20 -1.60
C GLN A 119 -5.25 -13.04 -0.25
N ILE A 120 -5.17 -11.81 0.25
CA ILE A 120 -4.53 -11.55 1.54
C ILE A 120 -5.40 -12.12 2.68
N GLU A 121 -6.71 -11.99 2.58
CA GLU A 121 -7.67 -12.54 3.53
C GLU A 121 -7.57 -14.06 3.60
N ALA A 122 -7.54 -14.75 2.45
CA ALA A 122 -7.33 -16.19 2.38
C ALA A 122 -5.99 -16.61 3.00
N ALA A 123 -4.91 -15.85 2.74
CA ALA A 123 -3.60 -16.13 3.30
C ALA A 123 -3.57 -15.93 4.82
N LEU A 124 -4.24 -14.90 5.36
CA LEU A 124 -4.40 -14.69 6.79
C LEU A 124 -5.21 -15.83 7.43
N ALA A 125 -6.30 -16.26 6.80
CA ALA A 125 -7.12 -17.37 7.30
C ALA A 125 -6.29 -18.67 7.37
N ALA A 126 -5.43 -18.94 6.39
CA ALA A 126 -4.55 -20.11 6.38
C ALA A 126 -3.50 -20.12 7.50
N VAL A 127 -3.19 -18.98 8.10
CA VAL A 127 -2.33 -18.86 9.30
C VAL A 127 -3.13 -18.63 10.58
N GLY A 128 -4.46 -18.84 10.54
CA GLY A 128 -5.33 -18.74 11.71
C GLY A 128 -5.66 -17.32 12.15
N LYS A 129 -5.60 -16.37 11.23
CA LYS A 129 -5.93 -14.95 11.47
C LYS A 129 -7.14 -14.54 10.61
N ARG A 130 -7.91 -13.59 11.12
CA ARG A 130 -8.99 -12.93 10.38
C ARG A 130 -8.60 -11.48 10.11
N LEU A 131 -8.85 -11.01 8.90
CA LEU A 131 -8.79 -9.60 8.60
C LEU A 131 -10.04 -8.91 9.15
N VAL A 132 -9.84 -7.83 9.89
CA VAL A 132 -10.92 -6.92 10.32
C VAL A 132 -10.58 -5.55 9.76
N VAL A 133 -11.52 -4.95 9.04
CA VAL A 133 -11.37 -3.62 8.45
C VAL A 133 -12.32 -2.68 9.19
N ASP A 134 -11.77 -1.62 9.72
CA ASP A 134 -12.51 -0.54 10.35
C ASP A 134 -12.15 0.79 9.68
N THR A 135 -13.06 1.74 9.78
CA THR A 135 -12.88 3.09 9.23
C THR A 135 -12.85 4.09 10.37
N ALA A 136 -11.92 5.04 10.29
CA ALA A 136 -11.83 6.16 11.21
C ALA A 136 -11.92 7.48 10.45
N ASP A 137 -12.38 8.51 11.12
CA ASP A 137 -12.38 9.85 10.58
C ASP A 137 -10.96 10.33 10.27
N LEU A 138 -10.82 11.15 9.24
CA LEU A 138 -9.54 11.75 8.88
C LEU A 138 -9.21 12.90 9.84
N GLU A 139 -8.44 12.59 10.88
CA GLU A 139 -7.93 13.62 11.75
C GLU A 139 -6.85 14.47 11.06
N PRO A 140 -6.83 15.80 11.28
CA PRO A 140 -5.78 16.64 10.78
C PRO A 140 -4.43 16.25 11.43
N VAL A 141 -3.42 15.97 10.62
CA VAL A 141 -2.09 15.66 11.10
C VAL A 141 -1.48 16.91 11.72
N THR A 142 -1.26 16.90 13.03
CA THR A 142 -0.52 17.94 13.74
C THR A 142 0.96 17.58 13.71
N VAL A 143 1.77 18.35 12.98
CA VAL A 143 3.21 18.13 12.87
C VAL A 143 3.94 18.95 13.93
N THR A 144 4.68 18.28 14.81
CA THR A 144 5.56 18.92 15.78
C THR A 144 7.01 18.67 15.37
N VAL A 145 7.73 19.72 14.97
CA VAL A 145 9.15 19.66 14.63
C VAL A 145 9.97 20.06 15.85
N ARG A 146 10.89 19.22 16.30
CA ARG A 146 11.86 19.55 17.35
C ARG A 146 13.00 20.36 16.75
N GLY A 147 13.25 21.53 17.28
CA GLY A 147 14.34 22.40 16.84
C GLY A 147 13.86 23.84 16.77
N SER A 148 14.56 24.77 17.43
CA SER A 148 14.29 26.22 17.58
C SER A 148 12.82 26.63 17.63
N ALA A 149 12.40 27.16 18.74
CA ALA A 149 11.05 27.65 18.99
C ALA A 149 10.63 28.70 17.96
N ILE A 150 10.02 28.26 16.88
CA ILE A 150 9.14 29.08 16.06
C ILE A 150 7.76 28.45 16.16
N SER A 151 6.99 28.94 17.12
CA SER A 151 5.56 28.65 17.21
C SER A 151 4.87 29.19 15.96
N THR A 152 4.68 28.32 14.99
CA THR A 152 3.74 28.57 13.91
C THR A 152 2.75 27.43 13.90
N GLY A 153 1.69 27.60 14.69
CA GLY A 153 0.52 26.74 14.65
C GLY A 153 -0.24 26.90 13.33
N ARG A 154 0.33 26.41 12.25
CA ARG A 154 -0.34 26.33 10.97
C ARG A 154 -0.88 24.92 10.84
N ARG A 155 -2.20 24.78 10.91
CA ARG A 155 -2.89 23.55 10.55
C ARG A 155 -2.61 23.26 9.08
N VAL A 156 -1.74 22.32 8.81
CA VAL A 156 -1.43 21.89 7.44
C VAL A 156 -2.45 20.84 7.03
N ARG A 157 -3.26 21.21 6.06
CA ARG A 157 -4.17 20.27 5.40
C ARG A 157 -3.37 19.50 4.37
N VAL A 158 -2.95 18.29 4.69
CA VAL A 158 -2.31 17.39 3.72
C VAL A 158 -3.32 17.06 2.62
N ARG A 159 -3.12 17.65 1.44
CA ARG A 159 -3.90 17.30 0.25
C ARG A 159 -3.36 15.97 -0.26
N ARG A 160 -4.13 14.89 -0.11
CA ARG A 160 -3.78 13.58 -0.66
C ARG A 160 -3.52 13.74 -2.18
N GLN A 161 -2.33 13.38 -2.62
CA GLN A 161 -2.11 13.07 -4.02
C GLN A 161 -2.84 11.75 -4.30
N ALA A 162 -3.75 11.77 -5.27
CA ALA A 162 -4.41 10.57 -5.74
C ALA A 162 -3.34 9.57 -6.25
N PRO A 163 -3.51 8.28 -6.01
CA PRO A 163 -2.57 7.28 -6.47
C PRO A 163 -2.43 7.37 -7.99
N VAL A 164 -1.19 7.34 -8.48
CA VAL A 164 -0.78 7.51 -9.88
C VAL A 164 -1.41 6.46 -10.82
N HIS A 165 -2.11 5.46 -10.28
CA HIS A 165 -2.73 4.37 -11.04
C HIS A 165 -4.03 4.72 -11.77
N SER A 166 -4.68 5.87 -11.50
CA SER A 166 -5.95 6.23 -12.16
C SER A 166 -5.79 6.87 -13.54
N ARG A 167 -4.57 7.15 -14.00
CA ARG A 167 -4.35 7.79 -15.33
C ARG A 167 -4.30 6.82 -16.52
N ARG A 168 -4.28 5.51 -16.31
CA ARG A 168 -4.20 4.55 -17.43
C ARG A 168 -5.55 4.04 -17.95
N LEU A 169 -6.63 4.23 -17.23
CA LEU A 169 -7.97 3.74 -17.67
C LEU A 169 -8.81 4.77 -18.42
N ALA A 170 -8.45 6.05 -18.40
CA ALA A 170 -9.21 7.10 -19.12
C ALA A 170 -8.88 7.22 -20.62
N ARG A 171 -7.84 6.53 -21.13
CA ARG A 171 -7.43 6.64 -22.54
C ARG A 171 -7.91 5.48 -23.44
N ALA A 172 -8.55 4.48 -22.90
CA ALA A 172 -9.08 3.34 -23.67
C ALA A 172 -10.57 3.49 -24.09
N GLY A 173 -11.27 4.51 -23.61
CA GLY A 173 -12.70 4.72 -23.87
C GLY A 173 -13.07 5.58 -25.07
N GLU A 174 -12.11 6.24 -25.74
CA GLU A 174 -12.43 7.30 -26.73
C GLU A 174 -12.12 6.93 -28.19
N LYS A 175 -11.87 5.66 -28.48
CA LYS A 175 -11.62 5.21 -29.88
C LYS A 175 -12.66 4.25 -30.46
N SER A 176 -13.87 4.17 -29.88
CA SER A 176 -14.91 3.29 -30.43
C SER A 176 -16.26 3.96 -30.67
N ARG A 177 -16.26 5.25 -31.07
CA ARG A 177 -17.48 5.88 -31.59
C ARG A 177 -17.15 6.74 -32.77
N ASN A 178 -16.79 6.12 -33.89
CA ASN A 178 -16.94 6.72 -35.23
C ASN A 178 -16.68 5.57 -36.24
N HIS A 179 -17.69 4.74 -36.48
CA HIS A 179 -17.92 4.05 -37.74
C HIS A 179 -19.29 3.38 -37.68
N ALA A 180 -20.31 4.16 -37.89
CA ALA A 180 -21.61 3.65 -38.26
C ALA A 180 -22.22 4.67 -39.21
N GLY A 181 -22.04 4.43 -40.50
CA GLY A 181 -22.71 5.22 -41.52
C GLY A 181 -22.40 4.68 -42.91
N ALA A 182 -23.42 4.18 -43.54
CA ALA A 182 -23.59 3.93 -44.97
C ALA A 182 -23.23 2.50 -45.49
N GLY A 183 -24.24 1.86 -45.99
CA GLY A 183 -24.11 0.70 -46.88
C GLY A 183 -25.38 -0.17 -46.94
N ARG A 184 -26.33 0.33 -47.68
CA ARG A 184 -27.60 -0.36 -48.00
C ARG A 184 -27.41 -1.66 -48.76
N SER A 185 -28.38 -2.56 -48.54
CA SER A 185 -29.15 -3.28 -49.57
C SER A 185 -28.62 -4.63 -50.07
N SER A 186 -29.55 -5.50 -50.01
CA SER A 186 -29.85 -6.56 -51.00
C SER A 186 -29.44 -7.99 -50.69
N ALA A 187 -30.47 -8.71 -50.71
CA ALA A 187 -30.70 -10.08 -51.21
C ALA A 187 -31.04 -11.14 -50.18
N LEU A 188 -32.32 -11.23 -50.06
CA LEU A 188 -33.12 -12.45 -49.87
C LEU A 188 -32.61 -13.68 -50.66
N ARG A 189 -32.92 -14.83 -50.07
CA ARG A 189 -33.25 -16.15 -50.68
C ARG A 189 -32.18 -17.23 -50.47
N LYS A 190 -32.65 -18.21 -49.83
CA LYS A 190 -33.10 -19.52 -50.18
C LYS A 190 -32.47 -20.68 -49.41
N ILE A 191 -33.36 -21.41 -48.80
CA ILE A 191 -33.66 -22.86 -48.91
C ILE A 191 -32.83 -23.74 -47.99
N ALA A 192 -33.44 -24.23 -46.95
CA ALA A 192 -34.19 -25.47 -46.77
C ALA A 192 -33.43 -26.80 -47.12
N ALA A 193 -33.39 -27.65 -46.09
CA ALA A 193 -33.44 -29.10 -46.19
C ALA A 193 -32.18 -29.92 -46.53
N LYS A 194 -31.78 -30.77 -45.63
CA LYS A 194 -31.82 -32.25 -45.72
C LYS A 194 -31.03 -32.86 -44.57
N LYS A 195 -31.73 -33.44 -43.61
CA LYS A 195 -31.80 -34.91 -43.42
C LYS A 195 -30.49 -35.67 -43.70
N ARG A 196 -29.80 -36.08 -42.67
CA ARG A 196 -29.76 -37.44 -42.15
C ARG A 196 -28.96 -37.46 -40.87
#